data_890e8ba5e67b417c2aff4e71d0478d6e
#
_entry.id   890e8ba5e67b417c2aff4e71d0478d6e
#
_cell.length_a   1.000
_cell.length_b   1.000
_cell.length_c   1.000
_cell.angle_alpha   90.00
_cell.angle_beta   90.00
_cell.angle_gamma   90.00
#
_symmetry.space_group_name_H-M   'P 1'
#
loop_
_entity.id
_entity.type
_entity.pdbx_description
1 polymer ?
#
loop_
_entity_poly.entity_id
_entity_poly.type
_entity_poly.pdbx_seq_one_letter_code
_entity_poly.pdbx_strand_id
1 'polypeptide(L)'
;MVQTWLEDCVLYVPPGVFVGHDALDKFAGDLRATHPHFVYRHHGEPQALHNGGILAWGSGPKGEAPDYTGLDVVIVRDGKIAALYVFLNPKFA
;
A
#
# COMPACT_ATOMS: atom_id res chain seq x y z
N MET A 1 2.72 10.02 10.77
CA MET A 1 2.30 9.26 9.59
C MET A 1 1.31 10.07 8.77
N VAL A 2 1.46 10.05 7.45
CA VAL A 2 0.51 10.74 6.57
C VAL A 2 -0.81 9.96 6.58
N GLN A 3 -1.88 10.61 6.99
CA GLN A 3 -3.19 9.99 7.09
C GLN A 3 -4.12 10.44 5.98
N THR A 4 -3.77 11.54 5.32
CA THR A 4 -4.66 12.19 4.37
C THR A 4 -4.17 11.98 2.95
N TRP A 5 -5.11 11.67 2.07
CA TRP A 5 -4.87 11.49 0.65
C TRP A 5 -5.42 12.68 -0.10
N LEU A 6 -4.74 13.09 -1.17
CA LEU A 6 -5.29 14.11 -2.06
C LEU A 6 -6.54 13.58 -2.75
N GLU A 7 -7.43 14.47 -3.16
CA GLU A 7 -8.65 14.07 -3.86
C GLU A 7 -8.35 13.38 -5.19
N ASP A 8 -7.27 13.79 -5.85
CA ASP A 8 -6.82 13.21 -7.11
C ASP A 8 -5.70 12.18 -6.94
N CYS A 9 -5.60 11.59 -5.73
CA CYS A 9 -4.60 10.57 -5.46
C CYS A 9 -4.76 9.36 -6.38
N VAL A 10 -3.63 8.69 -6.65
CA VAL A 10 -3.60 7.55 -7.55
C VAL A 10 -2.96 6.36 -6.87
N LEU A 11 -3.60 5.22 -6.97
CA LEU A 11 -3.07 3.96 -6.46
C LEU A 11 -2.67 3.08 -7.63
N TYR A 12 -1.39 2.72 -7.69
CA TYR A 12 -0.84 1.82 -8.71
C TYR A 12 -0.60 0.47 -8.06
N VAL A 13 -1.35 -0.53 -8.46
CA VAL A 13 -1.22 -1.90 -7.95
C VAL A 13 -1.17 -2.87 -9.11
N PRO A 14 -0.70 -4.11 -8.90
CA PRO A 14 -0.58 -5.08 -10.01
C PRO A 14 -1.85 -5.24 -10.86
N PRO A 15 -3.05 -5.32 -10.27
CA PRO A 15 -4.26 -5.48 -11.10
C PRO A 15 -4.69 -4.22 -11.84
N GLY A 16 -4.18 -3.03 -11.49
CA GLY A 16 -4.60 -1.84 -12.20
C GLY A 16 -4.27 -0.53 -11.51
N VAL A 17 -4.91 0.53 -11.99
CA VAL A 17 -4.72 1.89 -11.49
C VAL A 17 -6.07 2.40 -11.02
N PHE A 18 -6.09 2.94 -9.79
CA PHE A 18 -7.31 3.45 -9.18
C PHE A 18 -7.11 4.91 -8.81
N VAL A 19 -8.03 5.76 -9.23
CA VAL A 19 -7.94 7.20 -9.04
C VAL A 19 -9.06 7.68 -8.13
N GLY A 20 -8.67 8.46 -7.10
CA GLY A 20 -9.59 9.08 -6.18
C GLY A 20 -9.97 8.21 -5.00
N HIS A 21 -10.59 8.84 -3.99
CA HIS A 21 -10.87 8.18 -2.72
C HIS A 21 -11.86 7.02 -2.86
N ASP A 22 -12.91 7.20 -3.65
CA ASP A 22 -13.94 6.17 -3.78
C ASP A 22 -13.36 4.89 -4.39
N ALA A 23 -12.52 5.03 -5.41
CA ALA A 23 -11.89 3.88 -6.03
C ALA A 23 -10.92 3.17 -5.08
N LEU A 24 -10.16 3.95 -4.29
CA LEU A 24 -9.26 3.40 -3.30
C LEU A 24 -10.01 2.65 -2.21
N ASP A 25 -11.09 3.25 -1.71
CA ASP A 25 -11.90 2.63 -0.66
C ASP A 25 -12.53 1.32 -1.14
N LYS A 26 -13.01 1.30 -2.36
CA LYS A 26 -13.57 0.09 -2.96
C LYS A 26 -12.51 -1.00 -3.10
N PHE A 27 -11.35 -0.66 -3.61
CA PHE A 27 -10.26 -1.62 -3.76
C PHE A 27 -9.84 -2.19 -2.41
N ALA A 28 -9.66 -1.34 -1.41
CA ALA A 28 -9.27 -1.78 -0.07
C ALA A 28 -10.35 -2.66 0.56
N GLY A 29 -11.61 -2.32 0.36
CA GLY A 29 -12.73 -3.13 0.86
C GLY A 29 -12.79 -4.49 0.21
N ASP A 30 -12.61 -4.56 -1.10
CA ASP A 30 -12.57 -5.81 -1.84
C ASP A 30 -11.41 -6.70 -1.36
N LEU A 31 -10.26 -6.08 -1.13
CA LEU A 31 -9.08 -6.81 -0.66
C LEU A 31 -9.31 -7.40 0.73
N ARG A 32 -9.90 -6.63 1.65
CA ARG A 32 -10.22 -7.13 2.99
C ARG A 32 -11.24 -8.25 2.94
N ALA A 33 -12.21 -8.16 2.06
CA ALA A 33 -13.23 -9.21 1.90
C ALA A 33 -12.62 -10.51 1.36
N THR A 34 -11.64 -10.40 0.49
CA THR A 34 -10.94 -11.56 -0.09
C THR A 34 -10.03 -12.24 0.93
N HIS A 35 -9.41 -11.46 1.81
CA HIS A 35 -8.44 -11.97 2.78
C HIS A 35 -8.79 -11.48 4.20
N PRO A 36 -9.93 -11.92 4.77
CA PRO A 36 -10.43 -11.35 6.03
C PRO A 36 -9.54 -11.65 7.24
N HIS A 37 -8.68 -12.66 7.16
CA HIS A 37 -7.79 -13.04 8.27
C HIS A 37 -6.39 -12.47 8.14
N PHE A 38 -6.12 -11.72 7.08
CA PHE A 38 -4.78 -11.20 6.81
C PHE A 38 -4.54 -9.90 7.57
N VAL A 39 -3.32 -9.75 8.04
CA VAL A 39 -2.84 -8.51 8.66
C VAL A 39 -1.60 -8.03 7.95
N TYR A 40 -1.37 -6.72 7.97
CA TYR A 40 -0.17 -6.11 7.45
C TYR A 40 0.84 -5.93 8.56
N ARG A 41 2.11 -6.17 8.24
CA ARG A 41 3.22 -5.93 9.15
C ARG A 41 4.31 -5.17 8.41
N HIS A 42 4.89 -4.19 9.09
CA HIS A 42 6.04 -3.49 8.55
C HIS A 42 7.28 -4.39 8.64
N HIS A 43 8.12 -4.32 7.62
CA HIS A 43 9.41 -5.00 7.60
C HIS A 43 10.49 -3.94 7.57
N GLY A 44 11.13 -3.68 8.71
CA GLY A 44 12.14 -2.66 8.85
C GLY A 44 11.54 -1.26 8.98
N GLU A 45 12.41 -0.27 8.89
CA GLU A 45 12.04 1.12 9.08
C GLU A 45 11.58 1.75 7.78
N PRO A 46 10.51 2.55 7.79
CA PRO A 46 10.17 3.34 6.63
C PRO A 46 11.30 4.33 6.32
N GLN A 47 11.51 4.58 5.03
CA GLN A 47 12.48 5.58 4.60
C GLN A 47 11.79 6.68 3.84
N ALA A 48 12.26 7.91 4.03
CA ALA A 48 11.72 9.06 3.33
C ALA A 48 12.86 9.86 2.71
N LEU A 49 12.61 10.38 1.51
CA LEU A 49 13.55 11.20 0.79
C LEU A 49 12.76 12.23 0.01
N HIS A 50 12.95 13.51 0.38
CA HIS A 50 12.20 14.61 -0.23
C HIS A 50 10.69 14.36 -0.16
N ASN A 51 10.03 14.29 -1.31
CA ASN A 51 8.58 14.05 -1.38
C ASN A 51 8.22 12.58 -1.54
N GLY A 52 9.19 11.68 -1.43
CA GLY A 52 8.97 10.25 -1.59
C GLY A 52 9.24 9.48 -0.32
N GLY A 53 8.63 8.30 -0.22
CA GLY A 53 8.88 7.39 0.89
C GLY A 53 8.73 5.96 0.46
N ILE A 54 9.42 5.06 1.14
CA ILE A 54 9.29 3.63 0.88
C ILE A 54 9.05 2.88 2.18
N LEU A 55 8.26 1.81 2.09
CA LEU A 55 7.94 0.96 3.23
C LEU A 55 7.83 -0.48 2.75
N ALA A 56 8.67 -1.34 3.31
CA ALA A 56 8.55 -2.78 3.08
C ALA A 56 7.51 -3.36 4.04
N TRP A 57 6.75 -4.34 3.55
CA TRP A 57 5.66 -4.91 4.35
C TRP A 57 5.47 -6.39 4.02
N GLY A 58 4.76 -7.07 4.91
CA GLY A 58 4.29 -8.43 4.69
C GLY A 58 2.82 -8.54 5.02
N SER A 59 2.13 -9.48 4.38
CA SER A 59 0.72 -9.72 4.61
C SER A 59 0.45 -11.21 4.72
N GLY A 60 -0.33 -11.59 5.71
CA GLY A 60 -0.70 -12.98 5.94
C GLY A 60 -1.54 -13.10 7.19
N PRO A 61 -1.90 -14.35 7.57
CA PRO A 61 -2.69 -14.57 8.77
C PRO A 61 -1.95 -14.10 10.02
N LYS A 62 -2.71 -13.60 10.98
CA LYS A 62 -2.15 -13.12 12.23
C LYS A 62 -1.40 -14.24 12.95
N GLY A 63 -0.19 -13.93 13.43
CA GLY A 63 0.61 -14.89 14.19
C GLY A 63 1.40 -15.87 13.35
N GLU A 64 1.32 -15.77 12.03
CA GLU A 64 2.04 -16.64 11.12
C GLU A 64 2.99 -15.84 10.24
N ALA A 65 3.88 -16.53 9.54
CA ALA A 65 4.75 -15.87 8.57
C ALA A 65 3.90 -15.27 7.43
N PRO A 66 4.36 -14.16 6.84
CA PRO A 66 3.61 -13.56 5.75
C PRO A 66 3.46 -14.51 4.56
N ASP A 67 2.26 -14.53 3.97
CA ASP A 67 2.03 -15.26 2.74
C ASP A 67 2.73 -14.60 1.56
N TYR A 68 2.77 -13.26 1.59
CA TYR A 68 3.50 -12.50 0.58
C TYR A 68 4.03 -11.21 1.18
N THR A 69 5.00 -10.66 0.52
CA THR A 69 5.64 -9.40 0.92
C THR A 69 5.63 -8.42 -0.23
N GLY A 70 5.91 -7.17 0.07
CA GLY A 70 5.94 -6.14 -0.95
C GLY A 70 6.65 -4.88 -0.48
N LEU A 71 6.64 -3.91 -1.36
CA LEU A 71 7.23 -2.60 -1.12
C LEU A 71 6.26 -1.54 -1.61
N ASP A 72 5.95 -0.60 -0.74
CA ASP A 72 5.14 0.55 -1.09
C ASP A 72 6.05 1.75 -1.34
N VAL A 73 5.78 2.48 -2.42
CA VAL A 73 6.43 3.76 -2.72
C VAL A 73 5.37 4.83 -2.70
N VAL A 74 5.56 5.81 -1.82
CA VAL A 74 4.60 6.88 -1.57
C VAL A 74 5.13 8.19 -2.12
N ILE A 75 4.31 8.91 -2.85
CA ILE A 75 4.62 10.28 -3.29
C ILE A 75 3.71 11.23 -2.56
N VAL A 76 4.30 12.25 -1.94
CA VAL A 76 3.59 13.23 -1.11
C VAL A 76 3.61 14.58 -1.80
N ARG A 77 2.46 15.25 -1.80
CA ARG A 77 2.32 16.63 -2.30
C ARG A 77 1.44 17.39 -1.33
N ASP A 78 1.91 18.58 -0.93
CA ASP A 78 1.18 19.43 0.01
C ASP A 78 0.85 18.72 1.34
N GLY A 79 1.77 17.86 1.81
CA GLY A 79 1.58 17.13 3.05
C GLY A 79 0.60 15.99 2.99
N LYS A 80 0.14 15.62 1.79
CA LYS A 80 -0.84 14.55 1.60
C LYS A 80 -0.33 13.54 0.57
N ILE A 81 -0.86 12.32 0.63
CA ILE A 81 -0.47 11.28 -0.32
C ILE A 81 -1.07 11.60 -1.69
N ALA A 82 -0.20 11.79 -2.68
CA ALA A 82 -0.60 12.04 -4.06
C ALA A 82 -0.62 10.75 -4.88
N ALA A 83 0.29 9.81 -4.58
CA ALA A 83 0.36 8.55 -5.30
C ALA A 83 0.94 7.47 -4.40
N LEU A 84 0.51 6.25 -4.60
CA LEU A 84 1.04 5.08 -3.93
C LEU A 84 1.28 3.98 -4.97
N TYR A 85 2.51 3.51 -5.05
CA TYR A 85 2.89 2.38 -5.90
C TYR A 85 3.09 1.17 -5.01
N VAL A 86 2.40 0.08 -5.31
CA VAL A 86 2.49 -1.15 -4.55
C VAL A 86 3.21 -2.20 -5.40
N PHE A 87 4.39 -2.59 -4.95
CA PHE A 87 5.18 -3.63 -5.63
C PHE A 87 5.12 -4.92 -4.84
N LEU A 88 4.77 -6.00 -5.49
CA LEU A 88 4.83 -7.31 -4.86
C LEU A 88 6.23 -7.91 -5.05
N ASN A 89 6.64 -8.71 -4.08
CA ASN A 89 7.94 -9.37 -4.14
C ASN A 89 8.02 -10.23 -5.40
N PRO A 90 9.10 -10.10 -6.20
CA PRO A 90 9.21 -10.81 -7.48
C PRO A 90 9.09 -12.32 -7.40
N LYS A 91 9.41 -12.92 -6.26
CA LYS A 91 9.29 -14.37 -6.12
C LYS A 91 7.87 -14.88 -6.22
N PHE A 92 6.89 -13.98 -6.07
CA PHE A 92 5.47 -14.30 -6.19
C PHE A 92 4.90 -13.99 -7.57
N ALA A 93 5.69 -13.36 -8.40
CA ALA A 93 5.26 -12.98 -9.74
C ALA A 93 5.34 -14.16 -10.71
#